data_489c3d57551850f83f2d0b7a2cea688d
#
_entry.id   489c3d57551850f83f2d0b7a2cea688d
#
_cell.length_a   1.000
_cell.length_b   1.000
_cell.length_c   1.000
_cell.angle_alpha   90.00
_cell.angle_beta   90.00
_cell.angle_gamma   90.00
#
_symmetry.space_group_name_H-M   'P 1'
#
loop_
_entity.id
_entity.type
_entity.pdbx_description
1 polymer ?
#
loop_
_entity_poly.entity_id
_entity_poly.type
_entity_poly.pdbx_seq_one_letter_code
_entity_poly.pdbx_strand_id
1 'polypeptide(L)'
;MGDTSSVMRMSVTSIIAMLGLGAARVPTSVDLVELYTAQGCPSCPAADAALATLATRPGVIALTFPVTYWDTRGWRDPLAQATFTARQRRYAEIGRREAATPQFVINGRFATSNATTNALKRAVEAAASSGGPRLVTGGSALSVSADALTARAAVVLIADYDPRPIRTPIRAGANGGRTAVQVNVVRRLREVGRWSGRAARYTLPPLGAGLRRAALVQSADGGAVIAAARIG
;
A
#
# COMPACT_ATOMS: atom_id res chain seq x y z
N MET A 1 23.24 -2.08 85.60
CA MET A 1 24.29 -2.61 84.75
C MET A 1 23.57 -3.54 83.79
N GLY A 2 23.42 -3.18 82.61
CA GLY A 2 22.71 -3.94 81.59
C GLY A 2 22.70 -3.19 80.28
N ASP A 3 23.67 -3.50 79.50
CA ASP A 3 23.91 -2.94 78.17
C ASP A 3 22.97 -3.62 77.15
N THR A 4 22.16 -2.89 76.47
CA THR A 4 21.29 -3.38 75.38
C THR A 4 21.72 -2.75 74.05
N SER A 5 22.63 -3.42 73.37
CA SER A 5 23.06 -3.10 72.05
C SER A 5 21.92 -3.40 71.05
N SER A 6 21.30 -2.32 70.49
CA SER A 6 20.29 -2.41 69.47
C SER A 6 20.96 -2.52 68.10
N VAL A 7 20.84 -3.67 67.45
CA VAL A 7 21.36 -3.94 66.12
C VAL A 7 20.33 -3.45 65.08
N MET A 8 20.65 -2.34 64.44
CA MET A 8 19.85 -1.76 63.35
C MET A 8 20.03 -2.58 62.07
N ARG A 9 18.99 -3.35 61.69
CA ARG A 9 18.92 -4.07 60.41
C ARG A 9 18.60 -3.09 59.28
N MET A 10 19.60 -2.82 58.45
CA MET A 10 19.40 -2.10 57.18
C MET A 10 18.73 -3.06 56.16
N SER A 11 17.48 -2.78 55.85
CA SER A 11 16.79 -3.41 54.71
C SER A 11 17.30 -2.79 53.40
N VAL A 12 17.98 -3.58 52.60
CA VAL A 12 18.38 -3.22 51.24
C VAL A 12 17.17 -3.45 50.32
N THR A 13 16.48 -2.37 50.00
CA THR A 13 15.39 -2.40 49.02
C THR A 13 16.00 -2.41 47.63
N SER A 14 16.00 -3.56 46.96
CA SER A 14 16.41 -3.71 45.57
C SER A 14 15.42 -3.01 44.65
N ILE A 15 15.80 -1.88 44.09
CA ILE A 15 15.06 -1.21 43.02
C ILE A 15 15.36 -1.96 41.70
N ILE A 16 14.43 -2.82 41.29
CA ILE A 16 14.46 -3.41 39.95
C ILE A 16 14.01 -2.31 38.98
N ALA A 17 14.98 -1.68 38.31
CA ALA A 17 14.70 -0.79 37.18
C ALA A 17 14.17 -1.64 36.00
N MET A 18 12.87 -1.64 35.79
CA MET A 18 12.26 -2.14 34.54
C MET A 18 12.70 -1.23 33.40
N LEU A 19 13.71 -1.64 32.65
CA LEU A 19 14.00 -1.12 31.34
C LEU A 19 12.81 -1.48 30.42
N GLY A 20 11.88 -0.54 30.27
CA GLY A 20 10.82 -0.63 29.26
C GLY A 20 11.46 -0.66 27.88
N LEU A 21 11.55 -1.84 27.24
CA LEU A 21 11.77 -1.91 25.80
C LEU A 21 10.64 -1.12 25.15
N GLY A 22 10.96 0.07 24.67
CA GLY A 22 10.06 0.86 23.85
C GLY A 22 9.70 0.05 22.61
N ALA A 23 8.54 -0.58 22.62
CA ALA A 23 7.96 -1.18 21.42
C ALA A 23 7.89 -0.07 20.38
N ALA A 24 8.70 -0.19 19.32
CA ALA A 24 8.63 0.71 18.18
C ALA A 24 7.19 0.75 17.72
N ARG A 25 6.56 1.92 17.84
CA ARG A 25 5.16 2.13 17.43
C ARG A 25 5.13 1.98 15.93
N VAL A 26 4.73 0.80 15.45
CA VAL A 26 4.46 0.59 14.02
C VAL A 26 3.36 1.60 13.65
N PRO A 27 3.59 2.49 12.67
CA PRO A 27 2.58 3.46 12.29
C PRO A 27 1.30 2.72 11.93
N THR A 28 0.20 3.06 12.59
CA THR A 28 -1.09 2.37 12.47
C THR A 28 -1.83 2.70 11.18
N SER A 29 -1.32 3.62 10.38
CA SER A 29 -1.85 3.96 9.06
C SER A 29 -0.71 4.02 8.05
N VAL A 30 -0.86 3.28 6.97
CA VAL A 30 0.03 3.30 5.81
C VAL A 30 -0.77 3.85 4.65
N ASP A 31 -0.26 4.89 3.99
CA ASP A 31 -0.91 5.46 2.82
C ASP A 31 -0.64 4.62 1.58
N LEU A 32 -1.71 4.23 0.89
CA LEU A 32 -1.63 3.54 -0.39
C LEU A 32 -1.60 4.56 -1.53
N VAL A 33 -0.59 4.47 -2.38
CA VAL A 33 -0.50 5.23 -3.64
C VAL A 33 -0.49 4.24 -4.80
N GLU A 34 -1.50 4.29 -5.62
CA GLU A 34 -1.64 3.49 -6.84
C GLU A 34 -1.36 4.38 -8.05
N LEU A 35 -0.37 4.03 -8.87
CA LEU A 35 -0.10 4.68 -10.15
C LEU A 35 -0.68 3.84 -11.29
N TYR A 36 -1.63 4.39 -12.01
CA TYR A 36 -2.10 3.87 -13.28
C TYR A 36 -1.28 4.49 -14.40
N THR A 37 -0.54 3.66 -15.12
CA THR A 37 0.49 4.05 -16.12
C THR A 37 0.46 3.12 -17.32
N ALA A 38 1.16 3.48 -18.39
CA ALA A 38 1.37 2.62 -19.55
C ALA A 38 2.69 2.95 -20.23
N GLN A 39 3.41 1.94 -20.71
CA GLN A 39 4.67 2.16 -21.44
C GLN A 39 4.50 2.95 -22.74
N GLY A 40 3.32 2.86 -23.37
CA GLY A 40 2.98 3.64 -24.57
C GLY A 40 2.54 5.09 -24.30
N CYS A 41 2.36 5.50 -23.06
CA CYS A 41 1.90 6.84 -22.68
C CYS A 41 3.06 7.84 -22.62
N PRO A 42 3.08 8.95 -23.41
CA PRO A 42 4.23 9.87 -23.48
C PRO A 42 4.55 10.59 -22.18
N SER A 43 3.54 10.88 -21.35
CA SER A 43 3.69 11.58 -20.06
C SER A 43 3.94 10.66 -18.86
N CYS A 44 3.83 9.34 -19.05
CA CYS A 44 3.95 8.37 -17.97
C CYS A 44 5.38 8.21 -17.39
N PRO A 45 6.48 8.34 -18.15
CA PRO A 45 7.83 8.17 -17.58
C PRO A 45 8.13 9.08 -16.39
N ALA A 46 7.65 10.33 -16.40
CA ALA A 46 7.79 11.24 -15.26
C ALA A 46 7.04 10.77 -14.02
N ALA A 47 5.85 10.19 -14.20
CA ALA A 47 5.04 9.64 -13.12
C ALA A 47 5.66 8.36 -12.54
N ASP A 48 6.21 7.49 -13.39
CA ASP A 48 6.92 6.29 -12.94
C ASP A 48 8.14 6.66 -12.06
N ALA A 49 8.91 7.69 -12.44
CA ALA A 49 10.02 8.21 -11.66
C ALA A 49 9.56 8.83 -10.32
N ALA A 50 8.44 9.56 -10.33
CA ALA A 50 7.89 10.15 -9.12
C ALA A 50 7.38 9.06 -8.14
N LEU A 51 6.72 8.00 -8.65
CA LEU A 51 6.33 6.87 -7.83
C LEU A 51 7.54 6.16 -7.23
N ALA A 52 8.62 5.98 -8.00
CA ALA A 52 9.85 5.38 -7.50
C ALA A 52 10.42 6.14 -6.29
N THR A 53 10.34 7.47 -6.32
CA THR A 53 10.72 8.32 -5.17
C THR A 53 9.77 8.12 -3.98
N LEU A 54 8.46 8.02 -4.21
CA LEU A 54 7.50 7.76 -3.14
C LEU A 54 7.65 6.36 -2.52
N ALA A 55 8.05 5.38 -3.30
CA ALA A 55 8.21 3.99 -2.86
C ALA A 55 9.28 3.82 -1.78
N THR A 56 10.22 4.77 -1.65
CA THR A 56 11.26 4.78 -0.61
C THR A 56 10.80 5.42 0.70
N ARG A 57 9.63 6.08 0.74
CA ARG A 57 9.15 6.77 1.94
C ARG A 57 8.60 5.77 2.96
N PRO A 58 9.00 5.89 4.25
CA PRO A 58 8.32 5.18 5.33
C PRO A 58 6.83 5.55 5.38
N GLY A 59 5.97 4.59 5.71
CA GLY A 59 4.53 4.83 5.83
C GLY A 59 3.77 4.91 4.49
N VAL A 60 4.43 4.71 3.34
CA VAL A 60 3.78 4.72 2.02
C VAL A 60 3.92 3.35 1.35
N ILE A 61 2.80 2.80 0.87
CA ILE A 61 2.77 1.68 -0.07
C ILE A 61 2.52 2.27 -1.45
N ALA A 62 3.56 2.32 -2.29
CA ALA A 62 3.46 2.80 -3.67
C ALA A 62 3.45 1.60 -4.62
N LEU A 63 2.41 1.46 -5.44
CA LEU A 63 2.18 0.34 -6.35
C LEU A 63 1.94 0.83 -7.78
N THR A 64 2.52 0.15 -8.76
CA THR A 64 2.33 0.41 -10.19
C THR A 64 1.31 -0.55 -10.78
N PHE A 65 0.32 0.00 -11.48
CA PHE A 65 -0.76 -0.71 -12.17
C PHE A 65 -0.73 -0.36 -13.67
N PRO A 66 -0.03 -1.13 -14.52
CA PRO A 66 -0.01 -0.87 -15.96
C PRO A 66 -1.36 -1.20 -16.61
N VAL A 67 -1.89 -0.25 -17.41
CA VAL A 67 -3.21 -0.32 -18.06
C VAL A 67 -3.13 -0.63 -19.54
N THR A 68 -4.16 -1.26 -20.10
CA THR A 68 -4.15 -1.85 -21.46
C THR A 68 -4.60 -0.92 -22.58
N TYR A 69 -5.25 0.21 -22.31
CA TYR A 69 -5.87 1.02 -23.37
C TYR A 69 -4.89 1.82 -24.25
N TRP A 70 -3.57 1.72 -23.95
CA TRP A 70 -2.50 2.21 -24.80
C TRP A 70 -1.94 1.14 -25.76
N ASP A 71 -2.25 -0.14 -25.55
CA ASP A 71 -1.67 -1.27 -26.29
C ASP A 71 -1.94 -1.22 -27.81
N THR A 72 -2.99 -0.54 -28.23
CA THR A 72 -3.35 -0.36 -29.65
C THR A 72 -2.64 0.81 -30.33
N ARG A 73 -1.76 1.53 -29.60
CA ARG A 73 -1.08 2.74 -30.10
C ARG A 73 0.38 2.48 -30.49
N GLY A 74 0.66 1.32 -31.08
CA GLY A 74 1.97 0.95 -31.63
C GLY A 74 2.91 0.22 -30.67
N TRP A 75 2.58 0.10 -29.37
CA TRP A 75 3.35 -0.69 -28.39
C TRP A 75 2.42 -1.40 -27.42
N ARG A 76 2.57 -2.72 -27.33
CA ARG A 76 1.87 -3.52 -26.32
C ARG A 76 2.72 -3.63 -25.06
N ASP A 77 2.20 -3.13 -23.95
CA ASP A 77 2.88 -3.19 -22.64
C ASP A 77 2.78 -4.61 -22.06
N PRO A 78 3.89 -5.37 -21.91
CA PRO A 78 3.87 -6.73 -21.41
C PRO A 78 3.45 -6.85 -19.94
N LEU A 79 3.39 -5.74 -19.21
CA LEU A 79 3.01 -5.69 -17.79
C LEU A 79 1.54 -5.28 -17.61
N ALA A 80 0.89 -4.75 -18.68
CA ALA A 80 -0.47 -4.26 -18.60
C ALA A 80 -1.49 -5.40 -18.41
N GLN A 81 -2.53 -5.13 -17.61
CA GLN A 81 -3.61 -6.09 -17.35
C GLN A 81 -4.98 -5.41 -17.44
N ALA A 82 -5.94 -6.10 -18.06
CA ALA A 82 -7.32 -5.62 -18.18
C ALA A 82 -7.99 -5.38 -16.81
N THR A 83 -7.63 -6.17 -15.80
CA THR A 83 -8.10 -6.02 -14.41
C THR A 83 -7.65 -4.70 -13.79
N PHE A 84 -6.46 -4.21 -14.14
CA PHE A 84 -5.97 -2.91 -13.66
C PHE A 84 -6.69 -1.76 -14.36
N THR A 85 -6.96 -1.90 -15.66
CA THR A 85 -7.79 -0.96 -16.41
C THR A 85 -9.21 -0.87 -15.82
N ALA A 86 -9.82 -2.01 -15.50
CA ALA A 86 -11.13 -2.06 -14.85
C ALA A 86 -11.14 -1.38 -13.48
N ARG A 87 -10.10 -1.63 -12.66
CA ARG A 87 -9.92 -0.98 -11.35
C ARG A 87 -9.81 0.53 -11.47
N GLN A 88 -9.01 1.02 -12.42
CA GLN A 88 -8.88 2.45 -12.70
C GLN A 88 -10.22 3.08 -13.10
N ARG A 89 -10.94 2.43 -14.03
CA ARG A 89 -12.26 2.90 -14.47
C ARG A 89 -13.25 2.99 -13.33
N ARG A 90 -13.21 2.02 -12.39
CA ARG A 90 -14.06 2.07 -11.20
C ARG A 90 -13.76 3.29 -10.32
N TYR A 91 -12.50 3.65 -10.11
CA TYR A 91 -12.14 4.90 -9.43
C TYR A 91 -12.60 6.14 -10.19
N ALA A 92 -12.51 6.12 -11.52
CA ALA A 92 -12.96 7.22 -12.36
C ALA A 92 -14.49 7.42 -12.27
N GLU A 93 -15.26 6.34 -12.32
CA GLU A 93 -16.72 6.35 -12.14
C GLU A 93 -17.11 6.95 -10.77
N ILE A 94 -16.52 6.45 -9.67
CA ILE A 94 -16.79 6.94 -8.32
C ILE A 94 -16.43 8.42 -8.19
N GLY A 95 -15.29 8.82 -8.76
CA GLY A 95 -14.81 10.20 -8.75
C GLY A 95 -15.50 11.11 -9.78
N ARG A 96 -16.43 10.60 -10.58
CA ARG A 96 -17.12 11.32 -11.67
C ARG A 96 -16.13 12.03 -12.59
N ARG A 97 -15.11 11.31 -13.06
CA ARG A 97 -14.05 11.80 -13.94
C ARG A 97 -13.68 10.75 -14.98
N GLU A 98 -12.92 11.14 -15.97
CA GLU A 98 -12.39 10.20 -16.95
C GLU A 98 -11.15 9.47 -16.43
N ALA A 99 -10.99 8.21 -16.87
CA ALA A 99 -9.77 7.46 -16.66
C ALA A 99 -8.70 7.96 -17.62
N ALA A 100 -7.56 8.42 -17.11
CA ALA A 100 -6.44 8.93 -17.91
C ALA A 100 -5.12 8.42 -17.36
N THR A 101 -4.04 8.45 -18.13
CA THR A 101 -2.68 8.18 -17.67
C THR A 101 -1.75 9.36 -17.91
N PRO A 102 -0.79 9.60 -17.00
CA PRO A 102 -0.67 8.94 -15.70
C PRO A 102 -1.76 9.39 -14.74
N GLN A 103 -2.17 8.49 -13.82
CA GLN A 103 -3.09 8.85 -12.75
C GLN A 103 -2.63 8.21 -11.44
N PHE A 104 -2.47 9.02 -10.41
CA PHE A 104 -2.26 8.57 -9.03
C PHE A 104 -3.58 8.53 -8.30
N VAL A 105 -3.85 7.44 -7.61
CA VAL A 105 -4.98 7.31 -6.68
C VAL A 105 -4.43 7.07 -5.28
N ILE A 106 -4.81 7.93 -4.34
CA ILE A 106 -4.30 7.89 -2.96
C ILE A 106 -5.44 7.44 -2.05
N ASN A 107 -5.22 6.35 -1.34
CA ASN A 107 -6.18 5.71 -0.43
C ASN A 107 -7.57 5.48 -1.07
N GLY A 108 -7.62 5.30 -2.40
CA GLY A 108 -8.87 5.10 -3.14
C GLY A 108 -9.83 6.30 -3.12
N ARG A 109 -9.39 7.48 -2.65
CA ARG A 109 -10.24 8.67 -2.43
C ARG A 109 -9.85 9.86 -3.27
N PHE A 110 -8.57 10.11 -3.39
CA PHE A 110 -8.03 11.26 -4.12
C PHE A 110 -7.31 10.78 -5.37
N ALA A 111 -7.57 11.44 -6.52
CA ALA A 111 -6.88 11.15 -7.76
C ALA A 111 -6.28 12.42 -8.38
N THR A 112 -5.04 12.32 -8.88
CA THR A 112 -4.32 13.40 -9.54
C THR A 112 -3.46 12.88 -10.68
N SER A 113 -3.30 13.67 -11.74
CA SER A 113 -2.31 13.42 -12.80
C SER A 113 -1.04 14.25 -12.62
N ASN A 114 -0.96 15.06 -11.57
CA ASN A 114 0.23 15.85 -11.29
C ASN A 114 1.36 14.96 -10.76
N ALA A 115 2.35 14.71 -11.61
CA ALA A 115 3.46 13.82 -11.33
C ALA A 115 4.66 14.50 -10.63
N THR A 116 4.55 15.75 -10.21
CA THR A 116 5.64 16.39 -9.47
C THR A 116 5.75 15.80 -8.07
N THR A 117 6.96 15.48 -7.63
CA THR A 117 7.21 14.87 -6.31
C THR A 117 6.62 15.69 -5.17
N ASN A 118 6.70 17.03 -5.26
CA ASN A 118 6.15 17.91 -4.22
C ASN A 118 4.61 17.91 -4.20
N ALA A 119 3.95 17.88 -5.37
CA ALA A 119 2.49 17.77 -5.43
C ALA A 119 2.00 16.44 -4.85
N LEU A 120 2.69 15.33 -5.18
CA LEU A 120 2.36 14.01 -4.66
C LEU A 120 2.59 13.91 -3.15
N LYS A 121 3.67 14.49 -2.63
CA LYS A 121 3.90 14.56 -1.16
C LYS A 121 2.73 15.25 -0.47
N ARG A 122 2.34 16.44 -0.92
CA ARG A 122 1.20 17.17 -0.36
C ARG A 122 -0.11 16.41 -0.50
N ALA A 123 -0.32 15.72 -1.62
CA ALA A 123 -1.52 14.92 -1.84
C ALA A 123 -1.60 13.71 -0.89
N VAL A 124 -0.49 13.04 -0.62
CA VAL A 124 -0.41 11.96 0.38
C VAL A 124 -0.69 12.50 1.78
N GLU A 125 -0.05 13.61 2.16
CA GLU A 125 -0.26 14.26 3.46
C GLU A 125 -1.73 14.70 3.67
N ALA A 126 -2.35 15.26 2.63
CA ALA A 126 -3.76 15.67 2.67
C ALA A 126 -4.75 14.49 2.68
N ALA A 127 -4.36 13.36 2.10
CA ALA A 127 -5.18 12.15 2.02
C ALA A 127 -4.87 11.13 3.14
N ALA A 128 -3.99 11.49 4.10
CA ALA A 128 -3.55 10.60 5.16
C ALA A 128 -4.75 9.91 5.85
N SER A 129 -4.64 8.59 6.00
CA SER A 129 -5.68 7.78 6.64
C SER A 129 -5.64 7.97 8.15
N SER A 130 -6.73 8.39 8.74
CA SER A 130 -6.85 8.67 10.18
C SER A 130 -7.30 7.46 11.02
N GLY A 131 -7.13 6.25 10.52
CA GLY A 131 -7.55 5.05 11.24
C GLY A 131 -7.93 3.94 10.28
N GLY A 132 -8.50 2.86 10.84
CA GLY A 132 -8.93 1.68 10.12
C GLY A 132 -8.53 0.40 10.85
N PRO A 133 -9.00 -0.77 10.40
CA PRO A 133 -8.68 -2.03 11.04
C PRO A 133 -7.18 -2.32 10.94
N ARG A 134 -6.64 -2.92 12.00
CA ARG A 134 -5.27 -3.42 12.00
C ARG A 134 -5.17 -4.70 11.16
N LEU A 135 -4.14 -4.76 10.34
CA LEU A 135 -3.82 -5.89 9.47
C LEU A 135 -2.55 -6.58 10.02
N VAL A 136 -2.66 -7.85 10.38
CA VAL A 136 -1.54 -8.64 10.92
C VAL A 136 -1.49 -9.99 10.24
N THR A 137 -0.31 -10.43 9.84
CA THR A 137 -0.09 -11.77 9.28
C THR A 137 0.47 -12.73 10.30
N GLY A 138 0.07 -14.00 10.16
CA GLY A 138 0.61 -15.13 10.92
C GLY A 138 0.56 -16.38 10.06
N GLY A 139 1.74 -16.83 9.57
CA GLY A 139 1.82 -17.94 8.61
C GLY A 139 1.07 -17.61 7.31
N SER A 140 0.20 -18.51 6.88
CA SER A 140 -0.63 -18.36 5.66
C SER A 140 -1.95 -17.62 5.90
N ALA A 141 -2.07 -16.80 6.94
CA ALA A 141 -3.31 -16.10 7.24
C ALA A 141 -3.11 -14.61 7.49
N LEU A 142 -4.11 -13.82 7.08
CA LEU A 142 -4.28 -12.40 7.38
C LEU A 142 -5.38 -12.25 8.42
N SER A 143 -5.08 -11.62 9.54
CA SER A 143 -6.05 -11.19 10.55
C SER A 143 -6.37 -9.71 10.36
N VAL A 144 -7.64 -9.39 10.31
CA VAL A 144 -8.19 -8.02 10.24
C VAL A 144 -8.92 -7.77 11.56
N SER A 145 -8.51 -6.73 12.32
CA SER A 145 -9.15 -6.41 13.59
C SER A 145 -10.58 -5.90 13.40
N ALA A 146 -11.36 -5.94 14.45
CA ALA A 146 -12.63 -5.20 14.48
C ALA A 146 -12.39 -3.69 14.41
N ASP A 147 -13.29 -2.97 13.75
CA ASP A 147 -13.37 -1.52 13.75
C ASP A 147 -14.84 -1.09 13.57
N ALA A 148 -15.42 -0.63 14.65
CA ALA A 148 -16.83 -0.22 14.68
C ALA A 148 -17.08 1.11 13.94
N LEU A 149 -16.06 1.97 13.80
CA LEU A 149 -16.19 3.27 13.15
C LEU A 149 -16.27 3.16 11.63
N THR A 150 -15.73 2.08 11.08
CA THR A 150 -15.72 1.81 9.63
C THR A 150 -16.60 0.63 9.24
N ALA A 151 -17.64 0.32 10.02
CA ALA A 151 -18.53 -0.84 9.87
C ALA A 151 -19.34 -0.89 8.54
N ARG A 152 -18.79 -0.37 7.45
CA ARG A 152 -19.33 -0.51 6.09
C ARG A 152 -18.81 -1.80 5.46
N ALA A 153 -19.63 -2.39 4.58
CA ALA A 153 -19.20 -3.53 3.80
C ALA A 153 -17.91 -3.21 3.04
N ALA A 154 -16.90 -4.03 3.22
CA ALA A 154 -15.60 -3.90 2.58
C ALA A 154 -15.12 -5.22 1.99
N VAL A 155 -14.21 -5.16 1.05
CA VAL A 155 -13.50 -6.32 0.50
C VAL A 155 -12.05 -6.31 0.97
N VAL A 156 -11.49 -7.49 1.18
CA VAL A 156 -10.08 -7.67 1.51
C VAL A 156 -9.35 -8.10 0.25
N LEU A 157 -8.46 -7.25 -0.22
CA LEU A 157 -7.66 -7.47 -1.43
C LEU A 157 -6.21 -7.75 -1.07
N ILE A 158 -5.59 -8.61 -1.86
CA ILE A 158 -4.17 -8.91 -1.78
C ILE A 158 -3.52 -8.52 -3.11
N ALA A 159 -2.55 -7.62 -3.02
CA ALA A 159 -1.70 -7.20 -4.14
C ALA A 159 -0.32 -7.85 -4.00
N ASP A 160 -0.01 -8.81 -4.89
CA ASP A 160 1.34 -9.37 -5.03
C ASP A 160 2.09 -8.54 -6.07
N TYR A 161 3.24 -7.96 -5.73
CA TYR A 161 4.01 -7.05 -6.58
C TYR A 161 5.50 -7.41 -6.63
N ASP A 162 6.15 -7.09 -7.75
CA ASP A 162 7.61 -7.22 -7.89
C ASP A 162 8.28 -5.97 -7.30
N PRO A 163 9.08 -6.10 -6.22
CA PRO A 163 9.73 -4.95 -5.60
C PRO A 163 10.93 -4.42 -6.39
N ARG A 164 11.42 -5.18 -7.37
CA ARG A 164 12.58 -4.81 -8.18
C ARG A 164 12.18 -3.85 -9.29
N PRO A 165 13.04 -2.90 -9.68
CA PRO A 165 12.82 -2.10 -10.88
C PRO A 165 12.78 -2.99 -12.13
N ILE A 166 11.67 -2.94 -12.86
CA ILE A 166 11.51 -3.64 -14.13
C ILE A 166 11.91 -2.67 -15.24
N ARG A 167 12.87 -3.08 -16.07
CA ARG A 167 13.38 -2.30 -17.20
C ARG A 167 12.89 -2.94 -18.49
N THR A 168 12.10 -2.21 -19.29
CA THR A 168 11.56 -2.70 -20.55
C THR A 168 11.98 -1.80 -21.70
N PRO A 169 12.82 -2.28 -22.65
CA PRO A 169 13.09 -1.54 -23.87
C PRO A 169 11.82 -1.43 -24.73
N ILE A 170 11.38 -0.21 -25.00
CA ILE A 170 10.20 0.06 -25.82
C ILE A 170 10.66 0.20 -27.27
N ARG A 171 10.12 -0.67 -28.14
CA ARG A 171 10.59 -0.77 -29.54
C ARG A 171 9.77 0.06 -30.52
N ALA A 172 8.56 0.51 -30.12
CA ALA A 172 7.65 1.21 -31.01
C ALA A 172 6.71 2.15 -30.24
N GLY A 173 5.85 2.89 -30.92
CA GLY A 173 4.92 3.84 -30.35
C GLY A 173 5.59 5.13 -29.85
N ALA A 174 4.85 5.94 -29.09
CA ALA A 174 5.28 7.28 -28.68
C ALA A 174 6.54 7.32 -27.80
N ASN A 175 6.86 6.23 -27.11
CA ASN A 175 8.08 6.08 -26.30
C ASN A 175 9.11 5.15 -26.95
N GLY A 176 8.98 4.84 -28.23
CA GLY A 176 9.91 4.00 -28.99
C GLY A 176 11.37 4.48 -28.85
N GLY A 177 12.30 3.55 -28.71
CA GLY A 177 13.72 3.82 -28.47
C GLY A 177 14.09 4.13 -27.02
N ARG A 178 13.13 4.27 -26.10
CA ARG A 178 13.36 4.48 -24.67
C ARG A 178 13.31 3.17 -23.90
N THR A 179 13.82 3.20 -22.66
CA THR A 179 13.62 2.11 -21.69
C THR A 179 12.68 2.60 -20.59
N ALA A 180 11.53 1.96 -20.47
CA ALA A 180 10.65 2.17 -19.30
C ALA A 180 11.30 1.57 -18.05
N VAL A 181 11.18 2.28 -16.93
CA VAL A 181 11.62 1.80 -15.60
C VAL A 181 10.45 1.92 -14.65
N GLN A 182 9.89 0.80 -14.24
CA GLN A 182 8.73 0.74 -13.37
C GLN A 182 9.08 -0.02 -12.07
N VAL A 183 8.61 0.46 -10.93
CA VAL A 183 8.89 -0.14 -9.60
C VAL A 183 7.60 -0.64 -8.97
N ASN A 184 7.72 -1.62 -8.08
CA ASN A 184 6.58 -2.18 -7.34
C ASN A 184 5.39 -2.52 -8.25
N VAL A 185 5.70 -3.12 -9.41
CA VAL A 185 4.67 -3.49 -10.40
C VAL A 185 3.82 -4.61 -9.86
N VAL A 186 2.51 -4.36 -9.73
CA VAL A 186 1.56 -5.38 -9.30
C VAL A 186 1.49 -6.48 -10.36
N ARG A 187 1.67 -7.72 -9.91
CA ARG A 187 1.60 -8.93 -10.75
C ARG A 187 0.25 -9.63 -10.61
N ARG A 188 -0.37 -9.50 -9.43
CA ARG A 188 -1.69 -10.07 -9.15
C ARG A 188 -2.42 -9.21 -8.13
N LEU A 189 -3.70 -8.97 -8.37
CA LEU A 189 -4.63 -8.38 -7.41
C LEU A 189 -5.79 -9.35 -7.24
N ARG A 190 -6.06 -9.77 -5.99
CA ARG A 190 -7.06 -10.80 -5.70
C ARG A 190 -7.90 -10.42 -4.49
N GLU A 191 -9.20 -10.61 -4.57
CA GLU A 191 -10.09 -10.60 -3.40
C GLU A 191 -9.92 -11.92 -2.65
N VAL A 192 -9.72 -11.85 -1.33
CA VAL A 192 -9.62 -13.02 -0.45
C VAL A 192 -10.82 -13.14 0.48
N GLY A 193 -11.71 -12.16 0.48
CA GLY A 193 -12.95 -12.20 1.21
C GLY A 193 -13.57 -10.84 1.48
N ARG A 194 -14.70 -10.85 2.20
CA ARG A 194 -15.44 -9.66 2.61
C ARG A 194 -15.26 -9.39 4.09
N TRP A 195 -15.21 -8.12 4.47
CA TRP A 195 -15.11 -7.68 5.85
C TRP A 195 -16.30 -6.80 6.23
N SER A 196 -16.85 -7.00 7.42
CA SER A 196 -18.08 -6.37 7.90
C SER A 196 -17.89 -5.51 9.15
N GLY A 197 -16.67 -5.08 9.45
CA GLY A 197 -16.33 -4.33 10.67
C GLY A 197 -15.98 -5.23 11.87
N ARG A 198 -16.21 -6.54 11.79
CA ARG A 198 -15.86 -7.49 12.85
C ARG A 198 -14.47 -8.09 12.63
N ALA A 199 -13.82 -8.54 13.71
CA ALA A 199 -12.57 -9.26 13.59
C ALA A 199 -12.75 -10.51 12.70
N ALA A 200 -11.85 -10.68 11.73
CA ALA A 200 -11.93 -11.77 10.75
C ALA A 200 -10.53 -12.27 10.37
N ARG A 201 -10.46 -13.50 9.86
CA ARG A 201 -9.24 -14.13 9.40
C ARG A 201 -9.44 -14.68 7.99
N TYR A 202 -8.46 -14.42 7.13
CA TYR A 202 -8.48 -14.80 5.72
C TYR A 202 -7.27 -15.66 5.38
N THR A 203 -7.48 -16.73 4.62
CA THR A 203 -6.37 -17.54 4.10
C THR A 203 -5.67 -16.79 2.97
N LEU A 204 -4.37 -16.66 3.06
CA LEU A 204 -3.56 -16.06 2.03
C LEU A 204 -3.18 -17.10 0.99
N PRO A 205 -3.36 -16.80 -0.30
CA PRO A 205 -2.86 -17.67 -1.35
C PRO A 205 -1.31 -17.70 -1.34
N PRO A 206 -0.67 -18.73 -1.91
CA PRO A 206 0.78 -18.80 -2.02
C PRO A 206 1.36 -17.55 -2.68
N LEU A 207 2.45 -17.03 -2.12
CA LEU A 207 3.20 -15.90 -2.68
C LEU A 207 4.18 -16.42 -3.73
N GLY A 208 4.22 -15.79 -4.90
CA GLY A 208 5.21 -16.10 -5.93
C GLY A 208 6.63 -15.74 -5.49
N ALA A 209 7.61 -16.53 -5.92
CA ALA A 209 9.02 -16.30 -5.61
C ALA A 209 9.47 -14.88 -6.02
N GLY A 210 10.19 -14.20 -5.13
CA GLY A 210 10.73 -12.85 -5.35
C GLY A 210 9.70 -11.74 -5.34
N LEU A 211 8.41 -12.02 -5.11
CA LEU A 211 7.37 -11.02 -4.95
C LEU A 211 7.25 -10.57 -3.50
N ARG A 212 6.70 -9.38 -3.31
CA ARG A 212 6.22 -8.85 -2.04
C ARG A 212 4.70 -8.72 -2.09
N ARG A 213 4.12 -8.48 -0.92
CA ARG A 213 2.67 -8.48 -0.76
C ARG A 213 2.19 -7.27 0.02
N ALA A 214 1.07 -6.70 -0.43
CA ALA A 214 0.29 -5.75 0.35
C ALA A 214 -1.13 -6.28 0.53
N ALA A 215 -1.69 -6.09 1.73
CA ALA A 215 -3.10 -6.31 2.02
C ALA A 215 -3.82 -4.97 2.07
N LEU A 216 -5.02 -4.92 1.49
CA LEU A 216 -5.87 -3.74 1.43
C LEU A 216 -7.26 -4.11 1.95
N VAL A 217 -7.84 -3.26 2.78
CA VAL A 217 -9.28 -3.31 3.09
C VAL A 217 -9.93 -2.14 2.37
N GLN A 218 -10.78 -2.45 1.41
CA GLN A 218 -11.39 -1.46 0.51
C GLN A 218 -12.90 -1.51 0.63
N SER A 219 -13.53 -0.35 0.62
CA SER A 219 -14.98 -0.19 0.54
C SER A 219 -15.56 -1.04 -0.59
N ALA A 220 -16.70 -1.71 -0.34
CA ALA A 220 -17.29 -2.67 -1.30
C ALA A 220 -17.74 -2.01 -2.61
N ASP A 221 -17.93 -0.70 -2.62
CA ASP A 221 -18.19 0.07 -3.85
C ASP A 221 -16.96 0.22 -4.75
N GLY A 222 -15.77 -0.22 -4.29
CA GLY A 222 -14.50 -0.09 -5.01
C GLY A 222 -13.83 1.27 -4.84
N GLY A 223 -14.31 2.12 -3.94
CA GLY A 223 -13.75 3.45 -3.64
C GLY A 223 -12.66 3.40 -2.58
N ALA A 224 -12.94 3.99 -1.42
CA ALA A 224 -11.99 4.21 -0.34
C ALA A 224 -11.25 2.94 0.11
N VAL A 225 -9.93 3.00 0.19
CA VAL A 225 -9.10 2.04 0.92
C VAL A 225 -9.01 2.53 2.36
N ILE A 226 -9.59 1.76 3.28
CA ILE A 226 -9.72 2.11 4.70
C ILE A 226 -8.56 1.60 5.55
N ALA A 227 -7.84 0.59 5.07
CA ALA A 227 -6.58 0.14 5.65
C ALA A 227 -5.69 -0.50 4.59
N ALA A 228 -4.39 -0.32 4.73
CA ALA A 228 -3.38 -0.97 3.91
C ALA A 228 -2.17 -1.37 4.78
N ALA A 229 -1.55 -2.51 4.47
CA ALA A 229 -0.32 -2.95 5.13
C ALA A 229 0.57 -3.73 4.16
N ARG A 230 1.90 -3.56 4.28
CA ARG A 230 2.83 -4.55 3.73
C ARG A 230 2.79 -5.79 4.59
N ILE A 231 2.70 -6.97 3.98
CA ILE A 231 2.59 -8.25 4.66
C ILE A 231 3.53 -9.29 4.02
N GLY A 232 4.16 -10.11 4.83
CA GLY A 232 5.11 -11.14 4.39
C GLY A 232 6.54 -10.74 4.53
#